data_9d7a9c84383fff530b197d43e464c270
#
_entry.id   9d7a9c84383fff530b197d43e464c270
#
_cell.length_a   1.000
_cell.length_b   1.000
_cell.length_c   1.000
_cell.angle_alpha   90.00
_cell.angle_beta   90.00
_cell.angle_gamma   90.00
#
_symmetry.space_group_name_H-M   'P 1'
#
loop_
_entity.id
_entity.type
_entity.pdbx_description
1 polymer ?
#
loop_
_entity_poly.entity_id
_entity_poly.type
_entity_poly.pdbx_seq_one_letter_code
_entity_poly.pdbx_strand_id
1 'polypeptide(L)'
;MKKLFFILALGSLLMAPMAMAQVQPGDTRYSVSLHAGYGHNLTYGLMANFDIDAYLPINKHFDMQANIRTSTANVHTMGVQLRPKFALPVGELYVEDRLMMRWVSRDQFNDLVHALSVGYMMQYVNVQVGMSNRIIMPLPYTLHSQDEMILEPFDAVYRVEAFVRPQSSPWNISLCVSNMDNYQVERMWQPMFYLGGWYDVNEHWRVRMSGKMKLAGMFHLNAHYYGAELRAGAEYRF
;
A
#
# COMPACT_ATOMS: atom_id res chain seq x y z
N MET A 1 23.83 -6.29 17.64
CA MET A 1 22.80 -5.22 17.59
C MET A 1 21.54 -5.62 16.81
N LYS A 2 21.60 -6.35 15.68
CA LYS A 2 20.40 -6.72 14.88
C LYS A 2 19.37 -7.61 15.61
N LYS A 3 19.84 -8.52 16.48
CA LYS A 3 18.93 -9.42 17.26
C LYS A 3 18.18 -8.71 18.38
N LEU A 4 18.75 -7.64 18.95
CA LEU A 4 18.13 -6.88 20.04
C LEU A 4 16.96 -6.02 19.54
N PHE A 5 17.06 -5.49 18.32
CA PHE A 5 16.01 -4.69 17.69
C PHE A 5 14.75 -5.52 17.39
N PHE A 6 14.94 -6.78 16.99
CA PHE A 6 13.85 -7.69 16.71
C PHE A 6 13.09 -8.11 17.99
N ILE A 7 13.82 -8.31 19.09
CA ILE A 7 13.24 -8.68 20.40
C ILE A 7 12.53 -7.49 21.04
N LEU A 8 13.04 -6.26 20.91
CA LEU A 8 12.39 -5.04 21.40
C LEU A 8 11.12 -4.70 20.60
N ALA A 9 11.12 -4.90 19.28
CA ALA A 9 9.93 -4.71 18.45
C ALA A 9 8.85 -5.76 18.78
N LEU A 10 9.21 -7.01 19.05
CA LEU A 10 8.28 -8.05 19.47
C LEU A 10 7.78 -7.85 20.91
N GLY A 11 8.62 -7.37 21.81
CA GLY A 11 8.28 -7.11 23.21
C GLY A 11 7.34 -5.93 23.42
N SER A 12 7.47 -4.87 22.62
CA SER A 12 6.56 -3.71 22.68
C SER A 12 5.16 -4.01 22.12
N LEU A 13 5.03 -5.00 21.22
CA LEU A 13 3.76 -5.50 20.71
C LEU A 13 2.95 -6.28 21.75
N LEU A 14 3.61 -6.88 22.77
CA LEU A 14 2.97 -7.70 23.79
C LEU A 14 2.45 -6.89 24.99
N MET A 15 2.78 -5.60 25.10
CA MET A 15 2.40 -4.73 26.24
C MET A 15 1.23 -3.80 25.97
N ALA A 16 0.47 -3.98 24.86
CA ALA A 16 -0.74 -3.19 24.63
C ALA A 16 -1.85 -3.61 25.61
N PRO A 17 -2.54 -2.67 26.29
CA PRO A 17 -3.57 -3.01 27.27
C PRO A 17 -4.70 -3.80 26.59
N MET A 18 -5.09 -4.89 27.24
CA MET A 18 -6.19 -5.77 26.86
C MET A 18 -7.53 -5.02 26.88
N ALA A 19 -7.84 -4.27 25.84
CA ALA A 19 -9.21 -3.94 25.56
C ALA A 19 -9.79 -5.10 24.73
N MET A 20 -10.60 -5.94 25.37
CA MET A 20 -11.31 -7.05 24.72
C MET A 20 -12.33 -6.47 23.73
N ALA A 21 -11.88 -6.13 22.54
CA ALA A 21 -12.75 -5.93 21.40
C ALA A 21 -12.56 -7.13 20.48
N GLN A 22 -13.60 -7.95 20.32
CA GLN A 22 -13.62 -8.97 19.29
C GLN A 22 -13.36 -8.27 17.94
N VAL A 23 -12.18 -8.46 17.38
CA VAL A 23 -11.92 -8.09 16.00
C VAL A 23 -12.77 -9.03 15.17
N GLN A 24 -13.80 -8.48 14.53
CA GLN A 24 -14.52 -9.25 13.53
C GLN A 24 -13.53 -9.58 12.41
N PRO A 25 -13.53 -10.82 11.89
CA PRO A 25 -12.73 -11.17 10.73
C PRO A 25 -12.98 -10.13 9.64
N GLY A 26 -11.93 -9.72 8.96
CA GLY A 26 -12.05 -8.80 7.82
C GLY A 26 -13.10 -9.28 6.82
N ASP A 27 -13.59 -8.38 6.00
CA ASP A 27 -14.65 -8.69 5.02
C ASP A 27 -14.25 -9.94 4.21
N THR A 28 -15.03 -10.99 4.33
CA THR A 28 -14.78 -12.29 3.68
C THR A 28 -15.36 -12.35 2.27
N ARG A 29 -15.91 -11.24 1.78
CA ARG A 29 -16.53 -11.16 0.47
C ARG A 29 -15.51 -10.80 -0.60
N TYR A 30 -15.64 -11.44 -1.75
CA TYR A 30 -14.93 -11.01 -2.96
C TYR A 30 -15.35 -9.58 -3.30
N SER A 31 -14.39 -8.77 -3.72
CA SER A 31 -14.73 -7.43 -4.19
C SER A 31 -13.88 -7.00 -5.38
N VAL A 32 -14.47 -6.13 -6.19
CA VAL A 32 -13.79 -5.40 -7.26
C VAL A 32 -14.07 -3.93 -7.06
N SER A 33 -13.03 -3.12 -7.11
CA SER A 33 -13.16 -1.66 -7.02
C SER A 33 -12.56 -0.98 -8.24
N LEU A 34 -13.23 0.09 -8.64
CA LEU A 34 -12.81 0.99 -9.71
C LEU A 34 -12.60 2.38 -9.11
N HIS A 35 -11.46 2.98 -9.38
CA HIS A 35 -11.13 4.33 -8.91
C HIS A 35 -10.65 5.19 -10.05
N ALA A 36 -11.00 6.46 -9.99
CA ALA A 36 -10.40 7.52 -10.78
C ALA A 36 -9.64 8.46 -9.85
N GLY A 37 -8.48 8.89 -10.25
CA GLY A 37 -7.64 9.81 -9.51
C GLY A 37 -7.16 10.96 -10.37
N TYR A 38 -6.93 12.10 -9.74
CA TYR A 38 -6.31 13.25 -10.36
C TYR A 38 -5.26 13.83 -9.40
N GLY A 39 -4.09 14.15 -9.94
CA GLY A 39 -3.01 14.61 -9.09
C GLY A 39 -1.90 15.30 -9.84
N HIS A 40 -0.91 15.71 -9.07
CA HIS A 40 0.31 16.33 -9.52
C HIS A 40 1.51 15.58 -8.95
N ASN A 41 2.51 15.39 -9.79
CA ASN A 41 3.81 14.84 -9.40
C ASN A 41 4.91 15.70 -10.01
N LEU A 42 5.97 16.02 -9.25
CA LEU A 42 7.04 16.88 -9.74
C LEU A 42 7.76 16.31 -10.97
N THR A 43 7.82 14.98 -11.10
CA THR A 43 8.44 14.32 -12.26
C THR A 43 7.55 14.35 -13.49
N TYR A 44 6.24 14.13 -13.34
CA TYR A 44 5.32 13.91 -14.46
C TYR A 44 4.33 15.06 -14.69
N GLY A 45 4.27 16.03 -13.78
CA GLY A 45 3.28 17.12 -13.82
C GLY A 45 1.88 16.66 -13.41
N LEU A 46 0.87 17.25 -14.01
CA LEU A 46 -0.54 16.88 -13.80
C LEU A 46 -0.85 15.54 -14.46
N MET A 47 -1.54 14.67 -13.77
CA MET A 47 -1.91 13.34 -14.26
C MET A 47 -3.28 12.92 -13.76
N ALA A 48 -4.00 12.18 -14.60
CA ALA A 48 -5.16 11.41 -14.22
C ALA A 48 -4.78 9.92 -14.14
N ASN A 49 -5.29 9.22 -13.13
CA ASN A 49 -5.09 7.80 -12.91
C ASN A 49 -6.43 7.08 -12.98
N PHE A 50 -6.39 5.85 -13.46
CA PHE A 50 -7.51 4.93 -13.42
C PHE A 50 -7.03 3.60 -12.84
N ASP A 51 -7.71 3.12 -11.80
CA ASP A 51 -7.29 1.97 -11.02
C ASP A 51 -8.40 0.92 -10.96
N ILE A 52 -7.98 -0.34 -11.02
CA ILE A 52 -8.82 -1.51 -10.78
C ILE A 52 -8.14 -2.33 -9.69
N ASP A 53 -8.87 -2.62 -8.61
CA ASP A 53 -8.42 -3.53 -7.56
C ASP A 53 -9.40 -4.68 -7.44
N ALA A 54 -8.89 -5.90 -7.29
CA ALA A 54 -9.66 -7.09 -6.97
C ALA A 54 -9.16 -7.68 -5.65
N TYR A 55 -10.09 -7.90 -4.73
CA TYR A 55 -9.80 -8.56 -3.45
C TYR A 55 -10.46 -9.94 -3.43
N LEU A 56 -9.67 -10.96 -3.11
CA LEU A 56 -10.01 -12.36 -3.17
C LEU A 56 -9.70 -13.04 -1.83
N PRO A 57 -10.66 -13.13 -0.90
CA PRO A 57 -10.50 -13.89 0.33
C PRO A 57 -10.59 -15.39 -0.01
N ILE A 58 -9.44 -16.06 -0.09
CA ILE A 58 -9.36 -17.49 -0.42
C ILE A 58 -9.93 -18.32 0.72
N ASN A 59 -9.59 -17.95 1.95
CA ASN A 59 -10.16 -18.51 3.17
C ASN A 59 -9.92 -17.56 4.36
N LYS A 60 -10.36 -17.95 5.56
CA LYS A 60 -10.19 -17.13 6.79
C LYS A 60 -8.73 -16.83 7.16
N HIS A 61 -7.77 -17.57 6.63
CA HIS A 61 -6.35 -17.44 6.94
C HIS A 61 -5.51 -16.90 5.78
N PHE A 62 -6.13 -16.68 4.61
CA PHE A 62 -5.39 -16.28 3.43
C PHE A 62 -6.24 -15.45 2.50
N ASP A 63 -5.76 -14.29 2.13
CA ASP A 63 -6.33 -13.47 1.07
C ASP A 63 -5.28 -13.10 0.00
N MET A 64 -5.80 -12.71 -1.16
CA MET A 64 -5.03 -12.20 -2.28
C MET A 64 -5.65 -10.90 -2.76
N GLN A 65 -4.82 -9.97 -3.17
CA GLN A 65 -5.26 -8.77 -3.87
C GLN A 65 -4.49 -8.65 -5.18
N ALA A 66 -5.19 -8.31 -6.24
CA ALA A 66 -4.60 -7.93 -7.53
C ALA A 66 -4.99 -6.50 -7.85
N ASN A 67 -4.10 -5.74 -8.47
CA ASN A 67 -4.35 -4.35 -8.81
C ASN A 67 -3.70 -3.97 -10.15
N ILE A 68 -4.37 -3.05 -10.85
CA ILE A 68 -3.87 -2.46 -12.09
C ILE A 68 -4.13 -0.96 -12.00
N ARG A 69 -3.13 -0.16 -12.36
CA ARG A 69 -3.24 1.29 -12.54
C ARG A 69 -2.76 1.68 -13.93
N THR A 70 -3.48 2.60 -14.55
CA THR A 70 -3.01 3.32 -15.74
C THR A 70 -3.06 4.82 -15.49
N SER A 71 -2.11 5.55 -16.05
CA SER A 71 -1.99 6.99 -15.88
C SER A 71 -1.83 7.69 -17.22
N THR A 72 -2.37 8.91 -17.33
CA THR A 72 -2.12 9.81 -18.48
C THR A 72 -0.65 10.24 -18.61
N ALA A 73 0.16 10.02 -17.59
CA ALA A 73 1.61 10.19 -17.63
C ALA A 73 2.36 9.02 -18.29
N ASN A 74 1.64 8.06 -18.89
CA ASN A 74 2.19 6.82 -19.45
C ASN A 74 2.96 5.97 -18.41
N VAL A 75 2.48 5.98 -17.18
CA VAL A 75 2.92 5.09 -16.11
C VAL A 75 1.83 4.07 -15.87
N HIS A 76 2.17 2.81 -16.02
CA HIS A 76 1.25 1.69 -15.81
C HIS A 76 1.83 0.79 -14.72
N THR A 77 0.99 0.34 -13.82
CA THR A 77 1.41 -0.55 -12.73
C THR A 77 0.45 -1.72 -12.65
N MET A 78 0.97 -2.90 -12.43
CA MET A 78 0.19 -4.06 -12.00
C MET A 78 0.87 -4.68 -10.77
N GLY A 79 0.07 -5.24 -9.88
CA GLY A 79 0.58 -5.85 -8.67
C GLY A 79 -0.29 -6.99 -8.18
N VAL A 80 0.35 -7.88 -7.44
CA VAL A 80 -0.31 -8.96 -6.70
C VAL A 80 0.22 -8.95 -5.28
N GLN A 81 -0.67 -9.15 -4.32
CA GLN A 81 -0.36 -9.25 -2.90
C GLN A 81 -0.94 -10.56 -2.38
N LEU A 82 -0.14 -11.31 -1.67
CA LEU A 82 -0.52 -12.54 -0.98
C LEU A 82 -0.43 -12.27 0.52
N ARG A 83 -1.48 -12.60 1.27
CA ARG A 83 -1.56 -12.26 2.68
C ARG A 83 -2.06 -13.43 3.53
N PRO A 84 -1.17 -14.32 4.00
CA PRO A 84 -1.48 -15.22 5.10
C PRO A 84 -1.75 -14.45 6.40
N LYS A 85 -2.79 -14.87 7.13
CA LYS A 85 -3.35 -14.19 8.30
C LYS A 85 -3.49 -15.14 9.49
N PHE A 86 -3.25 -14.61 10.67
CA PHE A 86 -3.32 -15.35 11.92
C PHE A 86 -4.14 -14.54 12.92
N ALA A 87 -5.34 -15.02 13.22
CA ALA A 87 -6.19 -14.37 14.22
C ALA A 87 -5.56 -14.48 15.61
N LEU A 88 -5.50 -13.37 16.33
CA LEU A 88 -5.04 -13.27 17.71
C LEU A 88 -6.18 -12.72 18.58
N PRO A 89 -6.12 -12.86 19.92
CA PRO A 89 -7.18 -12.38 20.80
C PRO A 89 -7.54 -10.89 20.64
N VAL A 90 -6.60 -10.06 20.23
CA VAL A 90 -6.77 -8.59 20.11
C VAL A 90 -6.44 -8.09 18.70
N GLY A 91 -6.55 -8.92 17.69
CA GLY A 91 -6.26 -8.44 16.33
C GLY A 91 -5.88 -9.58 15.40
N GLU A 92 -5.26 -9.20 14.30
CA GLU A 92 -4.83 -10.12 13.26
C GLU A 92 -3.37 -9.83 12.91
N LEU A 93 -2.52 -10.83 13.08
CA LEU A 93 -1.16 -10.80 12.54
C LEU A 93 -1.23 -11.27 11.09
N TYR A 94 -0.53 -10.59 10.18
CA TYR A 94 -0.42 -11.02 8.79
C TYR A 94 0.99 -10.84 8.26
N VAL A 95 1.32 -11.67 7.29
CA VAL A 95 2.49 -11.50 6.44
C VAL A 95 1.98 -11.05 5.08
N GLU A 96 2.60 -10.08 4.47
CA GLU A 96 2.25 -9.64 3.11
C GLU A 96 3.45 -9.80 2.20
N ASP A 97 3.26 -10.61 1.18
CA ASP A 97 4.20 -10.76 0.06
C ASP A 97 3.60 -10.05 -1.15
N ARG A 98 4.30 -9.03 -1.62
CA ARG A 98 3.86 -8.14 -2.70
C ARG A 98 4.84 -8.17 -3.84
N LEU A 99 4.32 -8.46 -5.02
CA LEU A 99 5.04 -8.31 -6.28
C LEU A 99 4.35 -7.26 -7.14
N MET A 100 5.11 -6.30 -7.63
CA MET A 100 4.59 -5.20 -8.43
C MET A 100 5.51 -4.93 -9.61
N MET A 101 4.91 -4.77 -10.79
CA MET A 101 5.61 -4.36 -12.00
C MET A 101 5.08 -3.01 -12.45
N ARG A 102 5.98 -2.10 -12.78
CA ARG A 102 5.68 -0.77 -13.28
C ARG A 102 6.38 -0.53 -14.61
N TRP A 103 5.61 -0.04 -15.56
CA TRP A 103 6.08 0.38 -16.88
C TRP A 103 6.05 1.90 -16.93
N VAL A 104 7.18 2.50 -17.26
CA VAL A 104 7.32 3.95 -17.39
C VAL A 104 7.76 4.25 -18.81
N SER A 105 6.79 4.34 -19.72
CA SER A 105 7.05 4.49 -21.15
C SER A 105 7.79 5.78 -21.49
N ARG A 106 7.55 6.86 -20.69
CA ARG A 106 8.22 8.15 -20.90
C ARG A 106 9.72 8.08 -20.60
N ASP A 107 10.08 7.40 -19.51
CA ASP A 107 11.48 7.33 -19.05
C ASP A 107 12.16 6.07 -19.57
N GLN A 108 11.45 5.27 -20.39
CA GLN A 108 11.95 4.11 -21.10
C GLN A 108 12.54 3.01 -20.19
N PHE A 109 11.94 2.81 -19.03
CA PHE A 109 12.32 1.72 -18.16
C PHE A 109 11.09 0.99 -17.59
N ASN A 110 11.33 -0.23 -17.15
CA ASN A 110 10.40 -0.99 -16.32
C ASN A 110 11.04 -1.21 -14.96
N ASP A 111 10.25 -1.24 -13.90
CA ASP A 111 10.73 -1.72 -12.63
C ASP A 111 9.87 -2.86 -12.09
N LEU A 112 10.54 -3.81 -11.46
CA LEU A 112 9.95 -4.91 -10.70
C LEU A 112 10.29 -4.68 -9.24
N VAL A 113 9.27 -4.56 -8.40
CA VAL A 113 9.41 -4.38 -6.96
C VAL A 113 8.83 -5.60 -6.25
N HIS A 114 9.63 -6.17 -5.37
CA HIS A 114 9.19 -7.20 -4.44
C HIS A 114 9.28 -6.64 -3.02
N ALA A 115 8.24 -6.78 -2.23
CA ALA A 115 8.20 -6.36 -0.83
C ALA A 115 7.62 -7.46 0.05
N LEU A 116 8.36 -7.81 1.10
CA LEU A 116 7.92 -8.74 2.13
C LEU A 116 7.80 -8.00 3.46
N SER A 117 6.64 -8.08 4.09
CA SER A 117 6.36 -7.35 5.32
C SER A 117 5.50 -8.15 6.28
N VAL A 118 5.57 -7.78 7.55
CA VAL A 118 4.73 -8.30 8.62
C VAL A 118 3.90 -7.15 9.15
N GLY A 119 2.61 -7.38 9.31
CA GLY A 119 1.68 -6.39 9.82
C GLY A 119 0.83 -6.93 10.96
N TYR A 120 0.35 -6.01 11.77
CA TYR A 120 -0.58 -6.28 12.84
C TYR A 120 -1.77 -5.33 12.75
N MET A 121 -2.93 -5.91 12.51
CA MET A 121 -4.18 -5.18 12.35
C MET A 121 -5.00 -5.29 13.62
N MET A 122 -5.27 -4.16 14.23
CA MET A 122 -6.18 -3.99 15.35
C MET A 122 -7.46 -3.29 14.88
N GLN A 123 -8.45 -3.18 15.74
CA GLN A 123 -9.73 -2.55 15.42
C GLN A 123 -9.61 -1.11 14.89
N TYR A 124 -8.65 -0.34 15.41
CA TYR A 124 -8.48 1.09 15.10
C TYR A 124 -7.12 1.42 14.50
N VAL A 125 -6.21 0.46 14.43
CA VAL A 125 -4.84 0.71 13.98
C VAL A 125 -4.35 -0.46 13.16
N ASN A 126 -3.63 -0.17 12.09
CA ASN A 126 -2.87 -1.13 11.31
C ASN A 126 -1.41 -0.69 11.26
N VAL A 127 -0.50 -1.56 11.68
CA VAL A 127 0.94 -1.32 11.62
C VAL A 127 1.59 -2.40 10.80
N GLN A 128 2.47 -2.02 9.88
CA GLN A 128 3.17 -2.94 8.99
C GLN A 128 4.61 -2.48 8.81
N VAL A 129 5.53 -3.41 8.83
CA VAL A 129 6.97 -3.15 8.59
C VAL A 129 7.56 -4.30 7.80
N GLY A 130 8.55 -3.99 6.98
CA GLY A 130 9.20 -5.01 6.14
C GLY A 130 10.36 -4.47 5.34
N MET A 131 10.64 -5.16 4.25
CA MET A 131 11.74 -4.83 3.34
C MET A 131 11.27 -4.99 1.90
N SER A 132 11.80 -4.16 1.02
CA SER A 132 11.61 -4.27 -0.43
C SER A 132 12.94 -4.31 -1.15
N ASN A 133 12.94 -4.91 -2.32
CA ASN A 133 13.99 -4.79 -3.32
C ASN A 133 13.39 -4.36 -4.64
N ARG A 134 14.19 -3.76 -5.50
CA ARG A 134 13.76 -3.28 -6.81
C ARG A 134 14.76 -3.63 -7.87
N ILE A 135 14.27 -4.09 -9.01
CA ILE A 135 15.03 -4.33 -10.23
C ILE A 135 14.54 -3.34 -11.27
N ILE A 136 15.42 -2.46 -11.73
CA ILE A 136 15.14 -1.52 -12.81
C ILE A 136 15.69 -2.11 -14.11
N MET A 137 14.81 -2.24 -15.09
CA MET A 137 15.11 -2.83 -16.40
C MET A 137 14.92 -1.77 -17.47
N PRO A 138 15.98 -1.35 -18.20
CA PRO A 138 15.84 -0.45 -19.33
C PRO A 138 15.03 -1.13 -20.45
N LEU A 139 14.30 -0.35 -21.21
CA LEU A 139 13.55 -0.87 -22.36
C LEU A 139 14.54 -1.13 -23.53
N PRO A 140 14.35 -2.22 -24.30
CA PRO A 140 15.30 -2.65 -25.34
C PRO A 140 15.39 -1.70 -26.54
N TYR A 141 14.59 -0.65 -26.59
CA TYR A 141 14.55 0.33 -27.69
C TYR A 141 15.36 1.61 -27.41
N THR A 142 15.98 1.74 -26.25
CA THR A 142 16.88 2.86 -25.98
C THR A 142 18.15 2.69 -26.79
N LEU A 143 18.55 3.73 -27.54
CA LEU A 143 19.75 3.75 -28.40
C LEU A 143 21.08 3.55 -27.62
N HIS A 144 21.03 3.44 -26.32
CA HIS A 144 22.18 3.17 -25.45
C HIS A 144 22.15 1.70 -25.00
N SER A 145 22.68 0.84 -25.86
CA SER A 145 22.76 -0.61 -25.66
C SER A 145 23.68 -1.06 -24.50
N GLN A 146 23.96 -0.18 -23.54
CA GLN A 146 24.79 -0.44 -22.36
C GLN A 146 24.07 -0.20 -21.04
N ASP A 147 22.76 0.05 -21.06
CA ASP A 147 22.02 0.21 -19.83
C ASP A 147 21.86 -1.14 -19.14
N GLU A 148 22.71 -1.37 -18.16
CA GLU A 148 22.69 -2.58 -17.34
C GLU A 148 21.44 -2.58 -16.43
N MET A 149 20.93 -3.77 -16.15
CA MET A 149 19.90 -3.97 -15.15
C MET A 149 20.41 -3.51 -13.78
N ILE A 150 19.70 -2.58 -13.15
CA ILE A 150 20.08 -2.05 -11.84
C ILE A 150 19.29 -2.79 -10.76
N LEU A 151 20.04 -3.45 -9.88
CA LEU A 151 19.48 -4.03 -8.66
C LEU A 151 19.63 -3.02 -7.52
N GLU A 152 18.53 -2.45 -7.06
CA GLU A 152 18.50 -1.66 -5.83
C GLU A 152 18.43 -2.60 -4.63
N PRO A 153 19.35 -2.45 -3.65
CA PRO A 153 19.39 -3.30 -2.46
C PRO A 153 18.17 -3.08 -1.58
N PHE A 154 18.03 -3.89 -0.55
CA PHE A 154 16.93 -3.86 0.39
C PHE A 154 16.72 -2.46 0.99
N ASP A 155 15.50 -1.97 0.90
CA ASP A 155 15.02 -0.77 1.57
C ASP A 155 13.89 -1.13 2.54
N ALA A 156 13.76 -0.36 3.63
CA ALA A 156 12.72 -0.61 4.61
C ALA A 156 11.36 -0.12 4.08
N VAL A 157 10.33 -0.92 4.29
CA VAL A 157 8.93 -0.52 4.05
C VAL A 157 8.17 -0.46 5.36
N TYR A 158 7.25 0.48 5.45
CA TYR A 158 6.43 0.68 6.63
C TYR A 158 5.06 1.25 6.28
N ARG A 159 4.10 0.97 7.16
CA ARG A 159 2.75 1.54 7.14
C ARG A 159 2.25 1.67 8.58
N VAL A 160 1.70 2.82 8.90
CA VAL A 160 0.95 3.07 10.13
C VAL A 160 -0.34 3.75 9.73
N GLU A 161 -1.47 3.11 10.02
CA GLU A 161 -2.79 3.61 9.66
C GLU A 161 -3.69 3.58 10.89
N ALA A 162 -4.38 4.68 11.14
CA ALA A 162 -5.34 4.84 12.23
C ALA A 162 -6.73 5.09 11.66
N PHE A 163 -7.74 4.48 12.28
CA PHE A 163 -9.14 4.55 11.88
C PHE A 163 -9.96 5.27 12.94
N VAL A 164 -10.85 6.17 12.52
CA VAL A 164 -11.75 6.90 13.41
C VAL A 164 -12.80 5.96 14.03
N ARG A 165 -13.17 4.91 13.32
CA ARG A 165 -14.08 3.86 13.76
C ARG A 165 -13.47 2.48 13.59
N PRO A 166 -14.09 1.43 14.20
CA PRO A 166 -13.73 0.06 13.87
C PRO A 166 -13.77 -0.18 12.36
N GLN A 167 -12.84 -0.96 11.84
CA GLN A 167 -12.75 -1.23 10.40
C GLN A 167 -14.01 -1.93 9.83
N SER A 168 -14.75 -2.64 10.69
CA SER A 168 -16.04 -3.26 10.34
C SER A 168 -17.21 -2.29 10.24
N SER A 169 -17.01 -1.01 10.56
CA SER A 169 -18.08 0.00 10.51
C SER A 169 -18.50 0.28 9.06
N PRO A 170 -19.79 0.60 8.82
CA PRO A 170 -20.30 0.91 7.48
C PRO A 170 -19.70 2.19 6.90
N TRP A 171 -19.11 3.05 7.72
CA TRP A 171 -18.31 4.16 7.26
C TRP A 171 -17.08 4.36 8.15
N ASN A 172 -16.01 4.89 7.56
CA ASN A 172 -14.78 5.17 8.29
C ASN A 172 -14.00 6.32 7.63
N ILE A 173 -13.15 6.91 8.42
CA ILE A 173 -12.09 7.82 7.97
C ILE A 173 -10.79 7.25 8.51
N SER A 174 -9.75 7.21 7.69
CA SER A 174 -8.42 6.77 8.09
C SER A 174 -7.35 7.81 7.79
N LEU A 175 -6.35 7.84 8.66
CA LEU A 175 -5.11 8.54 8.46
C LEU A 175 -3.99 7.51 8.36
N CYS A 176 -3.17 7.61 7.33
CA CYS A 176 -2.08 6.66 7.11
C CYS A 176 -0.79 7.39 6.75
N VAL A 177 0.32 6.90 7.31
CA VAL A 177 1.68 7.23 6.89
C VAL A 177 2.34 5.95 6.42
N SER A 178 2.85 5.94 5.20
CA SER A 178 3.45 4.76 4.59
C SER A 178 4.43 5.16 3.50
N ASN A 179 5.42 4.34 3.20
CA ASN A 179 6.20 4.48 1.98
C ASN A 179 5.79 3.46 0.90
N MET A 180 4.67 2.76 1.11
CA MET A 180 4.11 1.84 0.12
C MET A 180 2.59 1.95 0.02
N ASP A 181 2.06 1.75 -1.17
CA ASP A 181 0.63 1.55 -1.44
C ASP A 181 0.43 0.41 -2.47
N ASN A 182 -0.78 0.23 -2.95
CA ASN A 182 -1.08 -0.82 -3.93
C ASN A 182 -0.36 -0.65 -5.27
N TYR A 183 0.18 0.53 -5.57
CA TYR A 183 0.68 0.88 -6.90
C TYR A 183 2.13 1.37 -6.91
N GLN A 184 2.70 1.58 -5.72
CA GLN A 184 4.08 2.06 -5.62
C GLN A 184 4.70 1.68 -4.28
N VAL A 185 5.99 1.43 -4.30
CA VAL A 185 6.85 1.33 -3.12
C VAL A 185 7.92 2.39 -3.28
N GLU A 186 8.00 3.28 -2.32
CA GLU A 186 8.95 4.37 -2.29
C GLU A 186 10.07 4.08 -1.32
N ARG A 187 11.14 4.84 -1.40
CA ARG A 187 12.23 4.73 -0.45
C ARG A 187 11.78 5.10 0.96
N MET A 188 12.43 4.56 1.97
CA MET A 188 12.09 4.78 3.38
C MET A 188 11.95 6.28 3.72
N TRP A 189 12.77 7.15 3.13
CA TRP A 189 12.74 8.61 3.37
C TRP A 189 11.75 9.39 2.50
N GLN A 190 10.89 8.70 1.77
CA GLN A 190 9.85 9.29 0.93
C GLN A 190 8.45 8.88 1.40
N PRO A 191 8.01 9.34 2.58
CA PRO A 191 6.70 8.99 3.11
C PRO A 191 5.57 9.56 2.27
N MET A 192 4.49 8.81 2.27
CA MET A 192 3.19 9.19 1.72
C MET A 192 2.21 9.33 2.88
N PHE A 193 1.52 10.44 2.94
CA PHE A 193 0.45 10.73 3.90
C PHE A 193 -0.88 10.56 3.19
N TYR A 194 -1.76 9.78 3.78
CA TYR A 194 -3.10 9.53 3.26
C TYR A 194 -4.14 10.00 4.26
N LEU A 195 -5.15 10.66 3.73
CA LEU A 195 -6.45 10.84 4.37
C LEU A 195 -7.46 10.12 3.48
N GLY A 196 -8.08 9.09 3.99
CA GLY A 196 -9.04 8.29 3.22
C GLY A 196 -10.30 8.01 3.99
N GLY A 197 -11.29 7.47 3.30
CA GLY A 197 -12.50 7.01 3.93
C GLY A 197 -13.39 6.23 2.97
N TRP A 198 -14.36 5.56 3.57
CA TRP A 198 -15.37 4.81 2.83
C TRP A 198 -16.75 4.97 3.47
N TYR A 199 -17.76 4.71 2.65
CA TYR A 199 -19.15 4.64 3.04
C TYR A 199 -19.82 3.46 2.33
N ASP A 200 -20.44 2.55 3.11
CA ASP A 200 -21.24 1.46 2.59
C ASP A 200 -22.63 1.97 2.23
N VAL A 201 -22.90 2.05 0.94
CA VAL A 201 -24.22 2.46 0.42
C VAL A 201 -25.25 1.36 0.70
N ASN A 202 -24.82 0.11 0.57
CA ASN A 202 -25.59 -1.09 0.90
C ASN A 202 -24.61 -2.30 1.10
N GLU A 203 -25.16 -3.51 1.18
CA GLU A 203 -24.36 -4.73 1.38
C GLU A 203 -23.34 -4.99 0.25
N HIS A 204 -23.65 -4.55 -0.96
CA HIS A 204 -22.83 -4.79 -2.14
C HIS A 204 -21.98 -3.60 -2.54
N TRP A 205 -22.43 -2.37 -2.31
CA TRP A 205 -21.76 -1.20 -2.81
C TRP A 205 -21.12 -0.37 -1.70
N ARG A 206 -19.86 -0.05 -1.91
CA ARG A 206 -19.05 0.87 -1.09
C ARG A 206 -18.46 1.96 -1.96
N VAL A 207 -18.59 3.20 -1.52
CA VAL A 207 -17.88 4.34 -2.11
C VAL A 207 -16.61 4.60 -1.30
N ARG A 208 -15.52 4.90 -1.98
CA ARG A 208 -14.22 5.23 -1.39
C ARG A 208 -13.72 6.56 -1.91
N MET A 209 -13.09 7.33 -1.02
CA MET A 209 -12.38 8.56 -1.38
C MET A 209 -11.07 8.60 -0.61
N SER A 210 -10.02 9.15 -1.22
CA SER A 210 -8.75 9.37 -0.55
C SER A 210 -7.98 10.54 -1.15
N GLY A 211 -7.25 11.25 -0.29
CA GLY A 211 -6.20 12.19 -0.66
C GLY A 211 -4.87 11.61 -0.26
N LYS A 212 -3.87 11.73 -1.12
CA LYS A 212 -2.49 11.33 -0.88
C LYS A 212 -1.58 12.52 -1.11
N MET A 213 -0.63 12.72 -0.20
CA MET A 213 0.48 13.66 -0.36
C MET A 213 1.79 12.91 -0.16
N LYS A 214 2.72 13.08 -1.07
CA LYS A 214 4.05 12.49 -1.04
C LYS A 214 5.08 13.56 -0.72
N LEU A 215 5.93 13.29 0.26
CA LEU A 215 7.08 14.10 0.60
C LEU A 215 8.37 13.36 0.25
N ALA A 216 9.44 14.11 -0.01
CA ALA A 216 10.78 13.57 -0.17
C ALA A 216 11.73 14.21 0.85
N GLY A 217 12.79 13.51 1.23
CA GLY A 217 13.85 14.02 2.10
C GLY A 217 13.48 14.20 3.58
N MET A 218 12.38 13.61 4.04
CA MET A 218 11.87 13.85 5.39
C MET A 218 12.86 13.49 6.50
N PHE A 219 13.63 12.42 6.36
CA PHE A 219 14.62 12.01 7.38
C PHE A 219 15.96 12.76 7.29
N HIS A 220 16.14 13.59 6.29
CA HIS A 220 17.34 14.41 6.10
C HIS A 220 17.15 15.88 6.49
N LEU A 221 16.07 16.20 7.22
CA LEU A 221 15.68 17.58 7.61
C LEU A 221 15.48 18.51 6.39
N ASN A 222 15.25 17.96 5.24
CA ASN A 222 15.01 18.67 3.98
C ASN A 222 13.72 18.18 3.32
N ALA A 223 12.65 18.12 4.11
CA ALA A 223 11.36 17.65 3.61
C ALA A 223 10.81 18.66 2.60
N HIS A 224 10.48 18.17 1.41
CA HIS A 224 9.84 18.97 0.37
C HIS A 224 8.70 18.20 -0.28
N TYR A 225 7.75 18.93 -0.82
CA TYR A 225 6.64 18.38 -1.58
C TYR A 225 7.14 17.67 -2.82
N TYR A 226 6.62 16.47 -3.06
CA TYR A 226 6.94 15.68 -4.24
C TYR A 226 5.73 15.40 -5.13
N GLY A 227 4.54 15.28 -4.55
CA GLY A 227 3.30 15.05 -5.29
C GLY A 227 2.07 14.96 -4.40
N ALA A 228 0.91 15.12 -5.00
CA ALA A 228 -0.38 14.90 -4.37
C ALA A 228 -1.38 14.29 -5.35
N GLU A 229 -2.33 13.54 -4.84
CA GLU A 229 -3.36 12.86 -5.62
C GLU A 229 -4.67 12.81 -4.83
N LEU A 230 -5.78 13.11 -5.49
CA LEU A 230 -7.13 12.84 -5.00
C LEU A 230 -7.70 11.68 -5.79
N ARG A 231 -8.36 10.75 -5.11
CA ARG A 231 -8.98 9.56 -5.70
C ARG A 231 -10.39 9.39 -5.18
N ALA A 232 -11.28 8.97 -6.06
CA ALA A 232 -12.62 8.53 -5.72
C ALA A 232 -12.96 7.27 -6.50
N GLY A 233 -13.78 6.41 -5.92
CA GLY A 233 -14.15 5.17 -6.58
C GLY A 233 -15.29 4.45 -5.90
N ALA A 234 -15.69 3.36 -6.52
CA ALA A 234 -16.71 2.47 -6.02
C ALA A 234 -16.18 1.04 -5.98
N GLU A 235 -16.59 0.31 -4.95
CA GLU A 235 -16.28 -1.10 -4.73
C GLU A 235 -17.60 -1.88 -4.76
N TYR A 236 -17.61 -2.96 -5.54
CA TYR A 236 -18.69 -3.94 -5.52
C TYR A 236 -18.25 -5.19 -4.78
N ARG A 237 -19.05 -5.65 -3.83
CA ARG A 237 -18.83 -6.85 -3.00
C ARG A 237 -19.85 -7.92 -3.36
N PHE A 238 -19.36 -9.11 -3.66
CA PHE A 238 -20.16 -10.25 -4.07
C PHE A 238 -20.71 -11.04 -2.88
#